data_58799b681011e475a1e78ef47286d95b
#
_entry.id   58799b681011e475a1e78ef47286d95b
#
_cell.length_a   1.000
_cell.length_b   1.000
_cell.length_c   1.000
_cell.angle_alpha   90.00
_cell.angle_beta   90.00
_cell.angle_gamma   90.00
#
_symmetry.space_group_name_H-M   'P 1'
#
loop_
_entity.id
_entity.type
_entity.pdbx_description
1 polymer ?
#
loop_
_entity_poly.entity_id
_entity_poly.type
_entity_poly.pdbx_seq_one_letter_code
_entity_poly.pdbx_strand_id
1 'polypeptide(L)'
;MMINFVLQALDGIFTIVFVVGIGYVLSKKGWFDDKSSALIAKLVTTVSLPLYMITSLTKNFTAEKLVELAPDMLLPVCSMLLALIVGKTAAKLLHVRQGRRGVFVTNFFIANTMFIGLPVNLALFGDESIPSVMLYYMVNLTFFWTLGVQNIVADIEGKAGGIFSMQVLKKLWSPPLMGFVAAILLIVLNIPLPRFLARGFQYVGNLTTPLSLVFIGIEISKINLRDFNFERDIWGGLFGRFIVCPLCVLCLVPFINVVPISVKVFAMQAAMPAMTQMAIVCKQYGGDSRYAAALSFITIIGGLLVIPVYMTVVNMYF
;
A
#
# COMPACT_ATOMS: atom_id res chain seq x y z
N MET A 1 27.60 15.23 -0.26
CA MET A 1 26.86 13.95 -0.36
C MET A 1 25.41 14.11 0.13
N MET A 2 25.17 14.57 1.36
CA MET A 2 23.83 14.77 1.95
C MET A 2 22.90 15.68 1.14
N ILE A 3 23.38 16.78 0.60
CA ILE A 3 22.58 17.71 -0.23
C ILE A 3 22.06 17.03 -1.51
N ASN A 4 22.86 16.18 -2.17
CA ASN A 4 22.44 15.49 -3.39
C ASN A 4 21.35 14.45 -3.09
N PHE A 5 21.40 13.77 -1.93
CA PHE A 5 20.33 12.85 -1.51
C PHE A 5 19.01 13.58 -1.21
N VAL A 6 19.09 14.74 -0.52
CA VAL A 6 17.90 15.58 -0.27
C VAL A 6 17.32 16.10 -1.58
N LEU A 7 18.15 16.53 -2.53
CA LEU A 7 17.70 16.98 -3.85
C LEU A 7 17.04 15.85 -4.65
N GLN A 8 17.61 14.64 -4.69
CA GLN A 8 17.00 13.48 -5.35
C GLN A 8 15.67 13.08 -4.71
N ALA A 9 15.62 13.10 -3.36
CA ALA A 9 14.37 12.84 -2.64
C ALA A 9 13.30 13.89 -2.99
N LEU A 10 13.67 15.17 -3.04
CA LEU A 10 12.77 16.25 -3.42
C LEU A 10 12.30 16.11 -4.88
N ASP A 11 13.19 15.75 -5.81
CA ASP A 11 12.84 15.52 -7.22
C ASP A 11 11.80 14.41 -7.38
N GLY A 12 11.99 13.27 -6.69
CA GLY A 12 11.00 12.19 -6.65
C GLY A 12 9.65 12.63 -6.09
N ILE A 13 9.66 13.46 -5.01
CA ILE A 13 8.44 14.01 -4.42
C ILE A 13 7.74 14.96 -5.39
N PHE A 14 8.47 15.91 -5.98
CA PHE A 14 7.90 16.84 -6.95
C PHE A 14 7.32 16.13 -8.15
N THR A 15 7.96 15.08 -8.63
CA THR A 15 7.43 14.23 -9.71
C THR A 15 6.09 13.59 -9.30
N ILE A 16 6.01 13.00 -8.10
CA ILE A 16 4.78 12.40 -7.58
C ILE A 16 3.68 13.46 -7.46
N VAL A 17 3.98 14.58 -6.79
CA VAL A 17 3.02 15.68 -6.57
C VAL A 17 2.55 16.28 -7.89
N PHE A 18 3.44 16.43 -8.88
CA PHE A 18 3.11 16.94 -10.21
C PHE A 18 2.11 16.04 -10.92
N VAL A 19 2.35 14.72 -10.98
CA VAL A 19 1.45 13.79 -11.65
C VAL A 19 0.12 13.63 -10.90
N VAL A 20 0.15 13.60 -9.56
CA VAL A 20 -1.06 13.64 -8.72
C VAL A 20 -1.85 14.94 -8.98
N GLY A 21 -1.14 16.07 -9.10
CA GLY A 21 -1.73 17.37 -9.43
C GLY A 21 -2.44 17.39 -10.78
N ILE A 22 -1.87 16.73 -11.79
CA ILE A 22 -2.55 16.54 -13.11
C ILE A 22 -3.88 15.81 -12.91
N GLY A 23 -3.88 14.67 -12.23
CA GLY A 23 -5.09 13.89 -11.95
C GLY A 23 -6.15 14.72 -11.21
N TYR A 24 -5.74 15.47 -10.21
CA TYR A 24 -6.60 16.39 -9.43
C TYR A 24 -7.24 17.47 -10.31
N VAL A 25 -6.42 18.21 -11.07
CA VAL A 25 -6.89 19.31 -11.91
C VAL A 25 -7.83 18.84 -13.02
N LEU A 26 -7.48 17.75 -13.70
CA LEU A 26 -8.33 17.19 -14.76
C LEU A 26 -9.66 16.67 -14.20
N SER A 27 -9.65 16.05 -13.03
CA SER A 27 -10.86 15.62 -12.34
C SER A 27 -11.76 16.81 -11.95
N LYS A 28 -11.18 17.91 -11.40
CA LYS A 28 -11.93 19.14 -11.11
C LYS A 28 -12.51 19.81 -12.36
N LYS A 29 -11.90 19.60 -13.53
CA LYS A 29 -12.43 20.04 -14.84
C LYS A 29 -13.49 19.11 -15.43
N GLY A 30 -13.87 18.03 -14.72
CA GLY A 30 -14.92 17.11 -15.15
C GLY A 30 -14.48 16.06 -16.20
N TRP A 31 -13.15 15.85 -16.39
CA TRP A 31 -12.66 14.82 -17.29
C TRP A 31 -12.88 13.41 -16.77
N PHE A 32 -12.93 13.25 -15.47
CA PHE A 32 -13.06 11.96 -14.78
C PHE A 32 -14.29 11.92 -13.90
N ASP A 33 -15.07 10.87 -14.06
CA ASP A 33 -16.17 10.47 -13.20
C ASP A 33 -15.80 9.21 -12.40
N ASP A 34 -16.74 8.69 -11.60
CA ASP A 34 -16.51 7.46 -10.83
C ASP A 34 -16.25 6.22 -11.70
N LYS A 35 -16.85 6.18 -12.91
CA LYS A 35 -16.66 5.07 -13.86
C LYS A 35 -15.25 5.09 -14.45
N SER A 36 -14.77 6.26 -14.86
CA SER A 36 -13.41 6.44 -15.39
C SER A 36 -12.35 6.19 -14.33
N SER A 37 -12.57 6.64 -13.09
CA SER A 37 -11.71 6.36 -11.96
C SER A 37 -11.61 4.84 -11.69
N ALA A 38 -12.75 4.15 -11.65
CA ALA A 38 -12.78 2.70 -11.49
C ALA A 38 -12.11 1.96 -12.66
N LEU A 39 -12.25 2.46 -13.89
CA LEU A 39 -11.60 1.89 -15.07
C LEU A 39 -10.07 2.03 -14.98
N ILE A 40 -9.56 3.19 -14.59
CA ILE A 40 -8.10 3.42 -14.39
C ILE A 40 -7.57 2.44 -13.33
N ALA A 41 -8.24 2.37 -12.18
CA ALA A 41 -7.85 1.45 -11.11
C ALA A 41 -7.84 -0.02 -11.60
N LYS A 42 -8.86 -0.43 -12.35
CA LYS A 42 -8.96 -1.77 -12.92
C LYS A 42 -7.86 -2.04 -13.96
N LEU A 43 -7.57 -1.09 -14.84
CA LEU A 43 -6.50 -1.21 -15.84
C LEU A 43 -5.14 -1.38 -15.17
N VAL A 44 -4.86 -0.56 -14.15
CA VAL A 44 -3.62 -0.67 -13.38
C VAL A 44 -3.50 -2.04 -12.73
N THR A 45 -4.49 -2.45 -11.95
CA THR A 45 -4.39 -3.66 -11.12
C THR A 45 -4.50 -4.96 -11.91
N THR A 46 -5.28 -4.97 -13.01
CA THR A 46 -5.54 -6.22 -13.76
C THR A 46 -4.60 -6.41 -14.94
N VAL A 47 -4.03 -5.35 -15.47
CA VAL A 47 -3.23 -5.42 -16.70
C VAL A 47 -1.83 -4.86 -16.51
N SER A 48 -1.71 -3.56 -16.20
CA SER A 48 -0.40 -2.89 -16.20
C SER A 48 0.53 -3.45 -15.13
N LEU A 49 0.06 -3.58 -13.90
CA LEU A 49 0.87 -4.02 -12.77
C LEU A 49 1.37 -5.47 -12.89
N PRO A 50 0.54 -6.48 -13.27
CA PRO A 50 1.05 -7.83 -13.52
C PRO A 50 2.15 -7.86 -14.59
N LEU A 51 1.98 -7.14 -15.70
CA LEU A 51 2.96 -7.09 -16.77
C LEU A 51 4.24 -6.34 -16.35
N TYR A 52 4.10 -5.29 -15.54
CA TYR A 52 5.24 -4.61 -14.92
C TYR A 52 6.04 -5.55 -14.02
N MET A 53 5.37 -6.34 -13.16
CA MET A 53 6.01 -7.33 -12.29
C MET A 53 6.82 -8.34 -13.12
N ILE A 54 6.21 -8.90 -14.17
CA ILE A 54 6.89 -9.88 -15.03
C ILE A 54 8.16 -9.26 -15.64
N THR A 55 8.05 -8.11 -16.28
CA THR A 55 9.19 -7.51 -16.99
C THR A 55 10.27 -7.02 -16.05
N SER A 56 9.91 -6.37 -14.96
CA SER A 56 10.88 -5.80 -14.04
C SER A 56 11.64 -6.86 -13.26
N LEU A 57 10.92 -7.88 -12.75
CA LEU A 57 11.57 -8.96 -12.00
C LEU A 57 12.46 -9.82 -12.91
N THR A 58 11.97 -10.26 -14.07
CA THR A 58 12.78 -11.10 -14.98
C THR A 58 14.00 -10.38 -15.55
N LYS A 59 13.99 -9.03 -15.59
CA LYS A 59 15.13 -8.23 -16.04
C LYS A 59 16.19 -8.00 -14.96
N ASN A 60 15.77 -7.81 -13.70
CA ASN A 60 16.62 -7.26 -12.65
C ASN A 60 16.97 -8.28 -11.55
N PHE A 61 16.34 -9.47 -11.53
CA PHE A 61 16.50 -10.44 -10.44
C PHE A 61 16.85 -11.85 -10.94
N THR A 62 17.67 -12.54 -10.14
CA THR A 62 17.98 -13.97 -10.27
C THR A 62 17.26 -14.77 -9.18
N ALA A 63 17.21 -16.10 -9.34
CA ALA A 63 16.60 -17.00 -8.36
C ALA A 63 17.32 -16.90 -7.00
N GLU A 64 18.65 -16.82 -7.00
CA GLU A 64 19.45 -16.71 -5.78
C GLU A 64 19.09 -15.45 -4.99
N LYS A 65 18.98 -14.29 -5.67
CA LYS A 65 18.64 -13.00 -5.04
C LYS A 65 17.21 -13.01 -4.47
N LEU A 66 16.28 -13.71 -5.12
CA LEU A 66 14.91 -13.86 -4.60
C LEU A 66 14.85 -14.76 -3.36
N VAL A 67 15.64 -15.84 -3.33
CA VAL A 67 15.76 -16.72 -2.16
C VAL A 67 16.40 -15.98 -0.97
N GLU A 68 17.41 -15.15 -1.21
CA GLU A 68 18.06 -14.31 -0.20
C GLU A 68 17.07 -13.34 0.47
N LEU A 69 16.12 -12.78 -0.31
CA LEU A 69 15.13 -11.82 0.19
C LEU A 69 13.92 -12.48 0.87
N ALA A 70 13.65 -13.77 0.64
CA ALA A 70 12.45 -14.42 1.15
C ALA A 70 12.33 -14.38 2.70
N PRO A 71 13.41 -14.55 3.50
CA PRO A 71 13.34 -14.45 4.96
C PRO A 71 12.91 -13.07 5.46
N ASP A 72 13.13 -12.01 4.67
CA ASP A 72 12.76 -10.63 5.04
C ASP A 72 11.25 -10.49 5.27
N MET A 73 10.42 -11.41 4.73
CA MET A 73 8.98 -11.42 4.95
C MET A 73 8.58 -11.54 6.43
N LEU A 74 9.47 -12.03 7.28
CA LEU A 74 9.22 -12.13 8.72
C LEU A 74 9.01 -10.75 9.35
N LEU A 75 9.74 -9.73 8.91
CA LEU A 75 9.64 -8.37 9.44
C LEU A 75 8.25 -7.75 9.22
N PRO A 76 7.68 -7.71 8.00
CA PRO A 76 6.31 -7.21 7.82
C PRO A 76 5.25 -8.06 8.55
N VAL A 77 5.42 -9.39 8.64
CA VAL A 77 4.49 -10.24 9.42
C VAL A 77 4.48 -9.81 10.88
N CYS A 78 5.65 -9.75 11.52
CA CYS A 78 5.76 -9.40 12.94
C CYS A 78 5.33 -7.94 13.20
N SER A 79 5.73 -7.00 12.35
CA SER A 79 5.39 -5.58 12.52
C SER A 79 3.90 -5.31 12.36
N MET A 80 3.23 -5.96 11.40
CA MET A 80 1.78 -5.84 11.24
C MET A 80 1.00 -6.49 12.38
N LEU A 81 1.46 -7.63 12.93
CA LEU A 81 0.86 -8.23 14.12
C LEU A 81 1.02 -7.32 15.34
N LEU A 82 2.20 -6.75 15.53
CA LEU A 82 2.44 -5.78 16.60
C LEU A 82 1.53 -4.55 16.44
N ALA A 83 1.44 -3.99 15.24
CA ALA A 83 0.58 -2.85 14.94
C ALA A 83 -0.92 -3.19 15.14
N LEU A 84 -1.36 -4.41 14.84
CA LEU A 84 -2.72 -4.89 15.14
C LEU A 84 -2.99 -4.88 16.66
N ILE A 85 -2.05 -5.37 17.48
CA ILE A 85 -2.18 -5.38 18.94
C ILE A 85 -2.25 -3.95 19.48
N VAL A 86 -1.36 -3.08 19.02
CA VAL A 86 -1.37 -1.66 19.40
C VAL A 86 -2.66 -0.98 18.95
N GLY A 87 -3.13 -1.25 17.73
CA GLY A 87 -4.39 -0.70 17.20
C GLY A 87 -5.61 -1.13 18.03
N LYS A 88 -5.69 -2.39 18.46
CA LYS A 88 -6.76 -2.88 19.37
C LYS A 88 -6.70 -2.17 20.73
N THR A 89 -5.52 -2.00 21.28
CA THR A 89 -5.31 -1.29 22.55
C THR A 89 -5.70 0.19 22.44
N ALA A 90 -5.26 0.86 21.36
CA ALA A 90 -5.58 2.25 21.07
C ALA A 90 -7.10 2.45 20.88
N ALA A 91 -7.76 1.56 20.16
CA ALA A 91 -9.21 1.60 19.96
C ALA A 91 -9.99 1.51 21.29
N LYS A 92 -9.50 0.69 22.22
CA LYS A 92 -10.07 0.56 23.58
C LYS A 92 -9.83 1.82 24.40
N LEU A 93 -8.61 2.35 24.41
CA LEU A 93 -8.24 3.55 25.19
C LEU A 93 -8.96 4.81 24.69
N LEU A 94 -9.10 4.96 23.38
CA LEU A 94 -9.81 6.11 22.77
C LEU A 94 -11.33 5.93 22.77
N HIS A 95 -11.86 4.81 23.29
CA HIS A 95 -13.27 4.49 23.31
C HIS A 95 -13.92 4.61 21.91
N VAL A 96 -13.23 4.12 20.87
CA VAL A 96 -13.71 4.17 19.49
C VAL A 96 -15.07 3.46 19.40
N ARG A 97 -16.06 4.14 18.78
CA ARG A 97 -17.45 3.66 18.70
C ARG A 97 -17.56 2.33 17.93
N GLN A 98 -18.52 1.51 18.28
CA GLN A 98 -18.90 0.35 17.49
C GLN A 98 -19.29 0.76 16.07
N GLY A 99 -18.98 -0.05 15.08
CA GLY A 99 -19.13 0.26 13.64
C GLY A 99 -17.99 1.06 13.03
N ARG A 100 -17.07 1.63 13.85
CA ARG A 100 -15.84 2.31 13.45
C ARG A 100 -14.59 1.61 13.95
N ARG A 101 -14.69 0.88 15.05
CA ARG A 101 -13.56 0.24 15.74
C ARG A 101 -12.80 -0.73 14.84
N GLY A 102 -13.50 -1.55 14.08
CA GLY A 102 -12.90 -2.50 13.15
C GLY A 102 -12.06 -1.82 12.06
N VAL A 103 -12.57 -0.74 11.48
CA VAL A 103 -11.85 0.09 10.51
C VAL A 103 -10.66 0.78 11.14
N PHE A 104 -10.83 1.38 12.33
CA PHE A 104 -9.76 2.02 13.08
C PHE A 104 -8.60 1.07 13.34
N VAL A 105 -8.87 -0.12 13.86
CA VAL A 105 -7.85 -1.16 14.13
C VAL A 105 -7.18 -1.60 12.83
N THR A 106 -7.96 -1.84 11.76
CA THR A 106 -7.42 -2.26 10.46
C THR A 106 -6.49 -1.22 9.86
N ASN A 107 -6.77 0.06 10.06
CA ASN A 107 -5.90 1.15 9.64
C ASN A 107 -4.50 1.10 10.27
N PHE A 108 -4.32 0.50 11.46
CA PHE A 108 -3.01 0.39 12.11
C PHE A 108 -2.08 -0.60 11.44
N PHE A 109 -2.55 -1.60 10.72
CA PHE A 109 -1.66 -2.61 10.15
C PHE A 109 -1.82 -2.82 8.64
N ILE A 110 -2.84 -2.22 8.01
CA ILE A 110 -3.08 -2.34 6.57
C ILE A 110 -2.88 -1.00 5.87
N ALA A 111 -2.03 -1.00 4.84
CA ALA A 111 -1.65 0.17 4.06
C ALA A 111 -2.01 0.04 2.57
N ASN A 112 -2.05 1.16 1.85
CA ASN A 112 -2.19 1.21 0.40
C ASN A 112 -0.82 1.00 -0.27
N THR A 113 -0.36 -0.24 -0.24
CA THR A 113 0.98 -0.64 -0.64
C THR A 113 1.20 -0.64 -2.15
N MET A 114 0.13 -0.76 -2.96
CA MET A 114 0.25 -0.86 -4.41
C MET A 114 0.00 0.46 -5.13
N PHE A 115 -1.12 1.14 -4.88
CA PHE A 115 -1.42 2.37 -5.60
C PHE A 115 -0.54 3.55 -5.18
N ILE A 116 -0.14 3.59 -3.91
CA ILE A 116 0.71 4.66 -3.37
C ILE A 116 2.10 4.13 -3.06
N GLY A 117 2.18 3.00 -2.37
CA GLY A 117 3.45 2.45 -1.89
C GLY A 117 4.41 2.06 -3.01
N LEU A 118 3.95 1.37 -4.05
CA LEU A 118 4.83 0.97 -5.16
C LEU A 118 5.39 2.19 -5.92
N PRO A 119 4.58 3.16 -6.41
CA PRO A 119 5.12 4.35 -7.07
C PRO A 119 6.10 5.14 -6.21
N VAL A 120 5.82 5.28 -4.91
CA VAL A 120 6.72 5.97 -3.96
C VAL A 120 8.05 5.24 -3.83
N ASN A 121 8.02 3.92 -3.60
CA ASN A 121 9.27 3.14 -3.46
C ASN A 121 10.06 3.10 -4.76
N LEU A 122 9.40 3.04 -5.93
CA LEU A 122 10.07 3.13 -7.23
C LEU A 122 10.75 4.48 -7.45
N ALA A 123 10.09 5.57 -7.08
CA ALA A 123 10.66 6.90 -7.19
C ALA A 123 11.89 7.08 -6.27
N LEU A 124 11.92 6.37 -5.13
CA LEU A 124 12.98 6.49 -4.12
C LEU A 124 14.15 5.55 -4.35
N PHE A 125 13.84 4.29 -4.62
CA PHE A 125 14.79 3.19 -4.57
C PHE A 125 14.90 2.45 -5.91
N GLY A 126 14.15 2.89 -6.93
CA GLY A 126 14.14 2.25 -8.24
C GLY A 126 13.61 0.82 -8.24
N ASP A 127 13.89 0.09 -9.31
CA ASP A 127 13.42 -1.28 -9.54
C ASP A 127 13.94 -2.28 -8.49
N GLU A 128 15.04 -1.98 -7.81
CA GLU A 128 15.60 -2.83 -6.74
C GLU A 128 14.64 -2.98 -5.55
N SER A 129 13.73 -2.02 -5.36
CA SER A 129 12.72 -2.08 -4.30
C SER A 129 11.60 -3.09 -4.55
N ILE A 130 11.38 -3.51 -5.79
CA ILE A 130 10.18 -4.27 -6.20
C ILE A 130 10.00 -5.57 -5.42
N PRO A 131 11.00 -6.45 -5.24
CA PRO A 131 10.79 -7.68 -4.48
C PRO A 131 10.36 -7.41 -3.05
N SER A 132 11.00 -6.46 -2.37
CA SER A 132 10.66 -6.08 -1.00
C SER A 132 9.26 -5.46 -0.90
N VAL A 133 8.88 -4.60 -1.87
CA VAL A 133 7.50 -4.07 -2.01
C VAL A 133 6.51 -5.23 -2.13
N MET A 134 6.84 -6.24 -2.93
CA MET A 134 5.95 -7.40 -3.15
C MET A 134 5.86 -8.30 -1.92
N LEU A 135 6.96 -8.52 -1.20
CA LEU A 135 6.94 -9.25 0.08
C LEU A 135 5.99 -8.56 1.08
N TYR A 136 6.14 -7.25 1.24
CA TYR A 136 5.24 -6.47 2.10
C TYR A 136 3.79 -6.53 1.63
N TYR A 137 3.55 -6.37 0.32
CA TYR A 137 2.22 -6.44 -0.28
C TYR A 137 1.54 -7.80 -0.04
N MET A 138 2.25 -8.93 -0.19
CA MET A 138 1.68 -10.25 0.04
C MET A 138 1.18 -10.40 1.48
N VAL A 139 1.98 -9.97 2.46
CA VAL A 139 1.58 -9.99 3.88
C VAL A 139 0.39 -9.05 4.11
N ASN A 140 0.47 -7.82 3.59
CA ASN A 140 -0.58 -6.81 3.72
C ASN A 140 -1.91 -7.28 3.13
N LEU A 141 -1.89 -7.89 1.93
CA LEU A 141 -3.08 -8.44 1.26
C LEU A 141 -3.68 -9.60 2.04
N THR A 142 -2.83 -10.54 2.50
CA THR A 142 -3.25 -11.68 3.30
C THR A 142 -3.90 -11.23 4.60
N PHE A 143 -3.25 -10.30 5.32
CA PHE A 143 -3.77 -9.79 6.58
C PHE A 143 -5.03 -8.94 6.40
N PHE A 144 -5.15 -8.21 5.29
CA PHE A 144 -6.37 -7.47 5.01
C PHE A 144 -7.58 -8.40 4.86
N TRP A 145 -7.48 -9.42 3.99
CA TRP A 145 -8.60 -10.31 3.72
C TRP A 145 -8.90 -11.31 4.85
N THR A 146 -7.92 -11.60 5.69
CA THR A 146 -8.09 -12.45 6.87
C THR A 146 -8.44 -11.61 8.10
N LEU A 147 -7.46 -10.93 8.70
CA LEU A 147 -7.60 -10.21 9.97
C LEU A 147 -8.33 -8.87 9.82
N GLY A 148 -8.07 -8.11 8.74
CA GLY A 148 -8.67 -6.80 8.52
C GLY A 148 -10.18 -6.89 8.32
N VAL A 149 -10.62 -7.70 7.38
CA VAL A 149 -12.05 -7.91 7.12
C VAL A 149 -12.75 -8.47 8.35
N GLN A 150 -12.12 -9.41 9.07
CA GLN A 150 -12.69 -9.94 10.31
C GLN A 150 -12.85 -8.87 11.40
N ASN A 151 -11.87 -7.99 11.61
CA ASN A 151 -12.00 -6.90 12.57
C ASN A 151 -13.18 -5.99 12.21
N ILE A 152 -13.38 -5.69 10.93
CA ILE A 152 -14.48 -4.85 10.44
C ILE A 152 -15.82 -5.57 10.65
N VAL A 153 -15.94 -6.82 10.21
CA VAL A 153 -17.19 -7.60 10.31
C VAL A 153 -17.57 -7.88 11.76
N ALA A 154 -16.62 -8.29 12.59
CA ALA A 154 -16.86 -8.57 14.01
C ALA A 154 -17.32 -7.33 14.78
N ASP A 155 -16.83 -6.14 14.43
CA ASP A 155 -17.27 -4.89 15.03
C ASP A 155 -18.72 -4.51 14.66
N ILE A 156 -19.15 -4.88 13.45
CA ILE A 156 -20.50 -4.57 12.94
C ILE A 156 -21.52 -5.63 13.36
N GLU A 157 -21.22 -6.90 13.13
CA GLU A 157 -22.16 -8.02 13.33
C GLU A 157 -22.07 -8.66 14.72
N GLY A 158 -21.07 -8.30 15.52
CA GLY A 158 -20.82 -8.90 16.83
C GLY A 158 -20.30 -10.35 16.78
N LYS A 159 -20.05 -10.90 15.61
CA LYS A 159 -19.52 -12.26 15.40
C LYS A 159 -18.36 -12.21 14.40
N ALA A 160 -17.24 -12.84 14.75
CA ALA A 160 -16.15 -13.05 13.82
C ALA A 160 -16.55 -14.14 12.78
N GLY A 161 -16.50 -13.78 11.51
CA GLY A 161 -16.66 -14.77 10.42
C GLY A 161 -15.44 -15.72 10.36
N GLY A 162 -15.56 -16.84 9.64
CA GLY A 162 -14.45 -17.80 9.47
C GLY A 162 -13.26 -17.17 8.73
N ILE A 163 -12.06 -17.30 9.29
CA ILE A 163 -10.79 -16.74 8.73
C ILE A 163 -10.45 -17.38 7.39
N PHE A 164 -10.76 -18.66 7.21
CA PHE A 164 -10.45 -19.43 6.02
C PHE A 164 -11.72 -19.81 5.27
N SER A 165 -12.14 -18.95 4.34
CA SER A 165 -13.17 -19.30 3.37
C SER A 165 -12.59 -19.37 1.96
N MET A 166 -13.20 -20.16 1.07
CA MET A 166 -12.83 -20.19 -0.36
C MET A 166 -12.91 -18.80 -1.01
N GLN A 167 -13.77 -17.93 -0.48
CA GLN A 167 -13.88 -16.53 -0.94
C GLN A 167 -12.64 -15.72 -0.57
N VAL A 168 -12.06 -15.92 0.61
CA VAL A 168 -10.80 -15.28 1.04
C VAL A 168 -9.67 -15.75 0.13
N LEU A 169 -9.55 -17.05 -0.11
CA LEU A 169 -8.52 -17.62 -0.98
C LEU A 169 -8.59 -17.06 -2.41
N LYS A 170 -9.81 -16.93 -2.99
CA LYS A 170 -10.00 -16.30 -4.31
C LYS A 170 -9.61 -14.82 -4.34
N LYS A 171 -9.78 -14.08 -3.24
CA LYS A 171 -9.39 -12.67 -3.14
C LYS A 171 -7.89 -12.48 -2.95
N LEU A 172 -7.21 -13.45 -2.32
CA LEU A 172 -5.75 -13.46 -2.25
C LEU A 172 -5.12 -13.66 -3.63
N TRP A 173 -5.76 -14.46 -4.51
CA TRP A 173 -5.29 -14.70 -5.87
C TRP A 173 -5.56 -13.51 -6.78
N SER A 174 -4.93 -12.38 -6.46
CA SER A 174 -5.08 -11.11 -7.20
C SER A 174 -4.20 -11.08 -8.46
N PRO A 175 -4.60 -10.32 -9.53
CA PRO A 175 -3.78 -10.20 -10.73
C PRO A 175 -2.33 -9.75 -10.48
N PRO A 176 -2.03 -8.79 -9.57
CA PRO A 176 -0.66 -8.43 -9.24
C PRO A 176 0.14 -9.61 -8.65
N LEU A 177 -0.48 -10.40 -7.76
CA LEU A 177 0.16 -11.58 -7.20
C LEU A 177 0.40 -12.65 -8.28
N MET A 178 -0.55 -12.84 -9.19
CA MET A 178 -0.36 -13.76 -10.34
C MET A 178 0.82 -13.31 -11.22
N GLY A 179 0.94 -12.02 -11.50
CA GLY A 179 2.08 -11.46 -12.25
C GLY A 179 3.41 -11.69 -11.53
N PHE A 180 3.44 -11.51 -10.21
CA PHE A 180 4.62 -11.78 -9.39
C PHE A 180 5.00 -13.27 -9.40
N VAL A 181 4.03 -14.16 -9.18
CA VAL A 181 4.26 -15.63 -9.22
C VAL A 181 4.73 -16.06 -10.60
N ALA A 182 4.12 -15.54 -11.67
CA ALA A 182 4.56 -15.83 -13.05
C ALA A 182 6.01 -15.38 -13.28
N ALA A 183 6.40 -14.20 -12.79
CA ALA A 183 7.78 -13.72 -12.87
C ALA A 183 8.76 -14.65 -12.14
N ILE A 184 8.43 -15.06 -10.90
CA ILE A 184 9.25 -16.02 -10.14
C ILE A 184 9.41 -17.34 -10.90
N LEU A 185 8.32 -17.88 -11.44
CA LEU A 185 8.38 -19.13 -12.23
C LEU A 185 9.29 -18.99 -13.44
N LEU A 186 9.20 -17.89 -14.19
CA LEU A 186 10.09 -17.61 -15.33
C LEU A 186 11.55 -17.54 -14.91
N ILE A 187 11.85 -16.87 -13.77
CA ILE A 187 13.21 -16.75 -13.24
C ILE A 187 13.75 -18.12 -12.79
N VAL A 188 13.00 -18.87 -11.98
CA VAL A 188 13.43 -20.16 -11.43
C VAL A 188 13.61 -21.22 -12.52
N LEU A 189 12.74 -21.21 -13.54
CA LEU A 189 12.82 -22.12 -14.69
C LEU A 189 13.77 -21.65 -15.78
N ASN A 190 14.43 -20.48 -15.60
CA ASN A 190 15.31 -19.85 -16.61
C ASN A 190 14.66 -19.72 -18.00
N ILE A 191 13.35 -19.39 -18.03
CA ILE A 191 12.61 -19.20 -19.28
C ILE A 191 12.72 -17.75 -19.72
N PRO A 192 13.46 -17.44 -20.83
CA PRO A 192 13.58 -16.07 -21.31
C PRO A 192 12.27 -15.63 -22.00
N LEU A 193 11.85 -14.41 -21.72
CA LEU A 193 10.73 -13.80 -22.44
C LEU A 193 11.12 -13.52 -23.90
N PRO A 194 10.31 -13.92 -24.89
CA PRO A 194 10.47 -13.48 -26.27
C PRO A 194 10.54 -11.96 -26.39
N ARG A 195 11.42 -11.41 -27.22
CA ARG A 195 11.68 -9.96 -27.31
C ARG A 195 10.43 -9.12 -27.54
N PHE A 196 9.51 -9.59 -28.37
CA PHE A 196 8.26 -8.86 -28.67
C PHE A 196 7.32 -8.81 -27.44
N LEU A 197 7.22 -9.91 -26.68
CA LEU A 197 6.45 -9.96 -25.43
C LEU A 197 7.07 -9.07 -24.36
N ALA A 198 8.39 -9.15 -24.16
CA ALA A 198 9.10 -8.33 -23.18
C ALA A 198 8.87 -6.83 -23.45
N ARG A 199 8.97 -6.39 -24.73
CA ARG A 199 8.70 -5.00 -25.12
C ARG A 199 7.23 -4.62 -24.93
N GLY A 200 6.29 -5.45 -25.37
CA GLY A 200 4.86 -5.20 -25.21
C GLY A 200 4.46 -5.10 -23.74
N PHE A 201 4.94 -6.04 -22.90
CA PHE A 201 4.73 -6.02 -21.46
C PHE A 201 5.34 -4.78 -20.80
N GLN A 202 6.53 -4.36 -21.25
CA GLN A 202 7.18 -3.16 -20.74
C GLN A 202 6.39 -1.90 -21.08
N TYR A 203 5.87 -1.73 -22.31
CA TYR A 203 5.06 -0.57 -22.68
C TYR A 203 3.78 -0.48 -21.82
N VAL A 204 3.07 -1.58 -21.66
CA VAL A 204 1.83 -1.61 -20.86
C VAL A 204 2.15 -1.53 -19.37
N GLY A 205 3.20 -2.22 -18.91
CA GLY A 205 3.65 -2.21 -17.53
C GLY A 205 4.06 -0.81 -17.04
N ASN A 206 4.74 -0.03 -17.90
CA ASN A 206 5.16 1.33 -17.57
C ASN A 206 3.99 2.31 -17.32
N LEU A 207 2.76 1.95 -17.69
CA LEU A 207 1.57 2.72 -17.33
C LEU A 207 1.22 2.62 -15.84
N THR A 208 1.77 1.64 -15.12
CA THR A 208 1.46 1.40 -13.70
C THR A 208 1.66 2.64 -12.85
N THR A 209 2.85 3.21 -12.84
CA THR A 209 3.19 4.37 -11.99
C THR A 209 2.38 5.61 -12.38
N PRO A 210 2.39 6.09 -13.64
CA PRO A 210 1.66 7.32 -13.98
C PRO A 210 0.15 7.20 -13.78
N LEU A 211 -0.46 6.08 -14.16
CA LEU A 211 -1.90 5.91 -13.97
C LEU A 211 -2.28 5.78 -12.48
N SER A 212 -1.45 5.13 -11.66
CA SER A 212 -1.67 5.08 -10.20
C SER A 212 -1.63 6.47 -9.58
N LEU A 213 -0.68 7.31 -9.96
CA LEU A 213 -0.55 8.67 -9.45
C LEU A 213 -1.71 9.57 -9.93
N VAL A 214 -2.11 9.46 -11.20
CA VAL A 214 -3.32 10.15 -11.71
C VAL A 214 -4.56 9.70 -10.96
N PHE A 215 -4.73 8.39 -10.71
CA PHE A 215 -5.83 7.86 -9.91
C PHE A 215 -5.87 8.46 -8.50
N ILE A 216 -4.73 8.57 -7.82
CA ILE A 216 -4.64 9.23 -6.52
C ILE A 216 -5.13 10.68 -6.60
N GLY A 217 -4.72 11.42 -7.63
CA GLY A 217 -5.17 12.81 -7.86
C GLY A 217 -6.68 12.91 -8.05
N ILE A 218 -7.27 11.98 -8.82
CA ILE A 218 -8.72 11.90 -9.01
C ILE A 218 -9.41 11.64 -7.66
N GLU A 219 -8.94 10.68 -6.87
CA GLU A 219 -9.54 10.37 -5.57
C GLU A 219 -9.44 11.56 -4.59
N ILE A 220 -8.29 12.24 -4.54
CA ILE A 220 -8.14 13.47 -3.74
C ILE A 220 -9.13 14.55 -4.18
N SER A 221 -9.40 14.70 -5.48
CA SER A 221 -10.31 15.73 -5.99
C SER A 221 -11.76 15.55 -5.57
N LYS A 222 -12.18 14.34 -5.23
CA LYS A 222 -13.53 14.00 -4.76
C LYS A 222 -13.76 14.38 -3.29
N ILE A 223 -12.69 14.73 -2.57
CA ILE A 223 -12.76 15.02 -1.14
C ILE A 223 -13.35 16.39 -0.91
N ASN A 224 -14.37 16.45 -0.06
CA ASN A 224 -14.85 17.68 0.54
C ASN A 224 -14.56 17.62 2.06
N LEU A 225 -13.50 18.30 2.47
CA LEU A 225 -13.06 18.30 3.89
C LEU A 225 -14.13 18.83 4.85
N ARG A 226 -15.12 19.58 4.34
CA ARG A 226 -16.22 20.12 5.16
C ARG A 226 -17.21 19.05 5.59
N ASP A 227 -17.22 17.91 4.90
CA ASP A 227 -18.14 16.80 5.19
C ASP A 227 -17.63 15.86 6.30
N PHE A 228 -16.40 16.12 6.81
CA PHE A 228 -15.76 15.26 7.80
C PHE A 228 -15.69 15.91 9.18
N ASN A 229 -16.22 15.21 10.17
CA ASN A 229 -16.00 15.52 11.57
C ASN A 229 -14.65 14.97 12.01
N PHE A 230 -13.72 15.88 12.37
CA PHE A 230 -12.41 15.51 12.91
C PHE A 230 -12.52 15.11 14.38
N GLU A 231 -13.12 13.94 14.62
CA GLU A 231 -13.24 13.36 15.96
C GLU A 231 -11.88 12.78 16.43
N ARG A 232 -11.78 12.44 17.73
CA ARG A 232 -10.54 11.90 18.35
C ARG A 232 -10.03 10.63 17.68
N ASP A 233 -10.93 9.79 17.17
CA ASP A 233 -10.62 8.55 16.47
C ASP A 233 -9.94 8.79 15.10
N ILE A 234 -10.27 9.86 14.38
CA ILE A 234 -9.53 10.25 13.17
C ILE A 234 -8.08 10.60 13.50
N TRP A 235 -7.85 11.45 14.51
CA TRP A 235 -6.50 11.81 14.94
C TRP A 235 -5.71 10.62 15.46
N GLY A 236 -6.35 9.75 16.24
CA GLY A 236 -5.76 8.48 16.69
C GLY A 236 -5.40 7.57 15.52
N GLY A 237 -6.24 7.50 14.50
CA GLY A 237 -5.99 6.75 13.27
C GLY A 237 -4.80 7.30 12.45
N LEU A 238 -4.68 8.63 12.33
CA LEU A 238 -3.53 9.29 11.68
C LEU A 238 -2.23 9.02 12.43
N PHE A 239 -2.24 9.21 13.75
CA PHE A 239 -1.07 8.92 14.59
C PHE A 239 -0.66 7.45 14.49
N GLY A 240 -1.64 6.53 14.55
CA GLY A 240 -1.41 5.11 14.36
C GLY A 240 -0.76 4.81 13.02
N ARG A 241 -1.31 5.35 11.94
CA ARG A 241 -0.84 5.09 10.58
C ARG A 241 0.57 5.64 10.33
N PHE A 242 0.80 6.88 10.69
CA PHE A 242 2.03 7.58 10.31
C PHE A 242 3.16 7.51 11.32
N ILE A 243 2.86 7.20 12.58
CA ILE A 243 3.88 7.10 13.62
C ILE A 243 4.03 5.66 14.10
N VAL A 244 2.95 5.05 14.60
CA VAL A 244 3.03 3.73 15.24
C VAL A 244 3.43 2.64 14.24
N CYS A 245 2.83 2.62 13.03
CA CYS A 245 3.09 1.55 12.06
C CYS A 245 4.54 1.52 11.59
N PRO A 246 5.16 2.64 11.14
CA PRO A 246 6.59 2.65 10.82
C PRO A 246 7.48 2.33 12.03
N LEU A 247 7.13 2.81 13.22
CA LEU A 247 7.86 2.48 14.44
C LEU A 247 7.80 0.98 14.75
N CYS A 248 6.68 0.30 14.52
CA CYS A 248 6.60 -1.15 14.67
C CYS A 248 7.59 -1.89 13.76
N VAL A 249 7.82 -1.40 12.54
CA VAL A 249 8.85 -1.95 11.64
C VAL A 249 10.23 -1.68 12.23
N LEU A 250 10.55 -0.41 12.50
CA LEU A 250 11.89 0.01 12.93
C LEU A 250 12.30 -0.62 14.27
N CYS A 251 11.39 -0.77 15.23
CA CYS A 251 11.65 -1.42 16.52
C CYS A 251 11.99 -2.91 16.39
N LEU A 252 11.57 -3.58 15.32
CA LEU A 252 11.83 -5.00 15.11
C LEU A 252 13.10 -5.26 14.28
N VAL A 253 13.63 -4.26 13.57
CA VAL A 253 14.88 -4.38 12.79
C VAL A 253 16.05 -4.95 13.59
N PRO A 254 16.33 -4.54 14.86
CA PRO A 254 17.44 -5.09 15.62
C PRO A 254 17.31 -6.59 15.94
N PHE A 255 16.11 -7.15 15.87
CA PHE A 255 15.81 -8.54 16.25
C PHE A 255 15.66 -9.48 15.04
N ILE A 256 15.53 -8.93 13.83
CA ILE A 256 15.30 -9.69 12.61
C ILE A 256 16.36 -9.27 11.60
N ASN A 257 17.17 -10.23 11.17
CA ASN A 257 18.20 -9.95 10.16
C ASN A 257 17.52 -9.75 8.79
N VAL A 258 17.56 -8.53 8.30
CA VAL A 258 16.86 -8.10 7.07
C VAL A 258 17.84 -7.34 6.18
N VAL A 259 17.76 -7.57 4.88
CA VAL A 259 18.57 -6.86 3.89
C VAL A 259 18.28 -5.34 3.96
N PRO A 260 19.30 -4.45 3.92
CA PRO A 260 19.10 -3.00 4.11
C PRO A 260 18.03 -2.38 3.21
N ILE A 261 17.94 -2.78 1.93
CA ILE A 261 16.91 -2.27 1.03
C ILE A 261 15.50 -2.65 1.49
N SER A 262 15.32 -3.86 2.03
CA SER A 262 14.04 -4.32 2.57
C SER A 262 13.61 -3.51 3.79
N VAL A 263 14.56 -3.13 4.68
CA VAL A 263 14.26 -2.25 5.82
C VAL A 263 13.70 -0.91 5.35
N LYS A 264 14.37 -0.27 4.37
CA LYS A 264 13.93 1.00 3.79
C LYS A 264 12.53 0.89 3.19
N VAL A 265 12.32 -0.12 2.37
CA VAL A 265 11.04 -0.36 1.69
C VAL A 265 9.93 -0.65 2.70
N PHE A 266 10.17 -1.50 3.70
CA PHE A 266 9.15 -1.87 4.68
C PHE A 266 8.77 -0.71 5.60
N ALA A 267 9.74 0.12 6.02
CA ALA A 267 9.46 1.33 6.77
C ALA A 267 8.60 2.31 5.95
N MET A 268 8.94 2.50 4.67
CA MET A 268 8.15 3.32 3.75
C MET A 268 6.75 2.74 3.52
N GLN A 269 6.61 1.44 3.26
CA GLN A 269 5.32 0.78 3.07
C GLN A 269 4.43 0.87 4.32
N ALA A 270 5.02 0.77 5.51
CA ALA A 270 4.31 0.95 6.77
C ALA A 270 3.80 2.38 6.97
N ALA A 271 4.48 3.39 6.42
CA ALA A 271 4.08 4.79 6.45
C ALA A 271 3.08 5.17 5.33
N MET A 272 2.72 4.24 4.44
CA MET A 272 1.75 4.55 3.37
C MET A 272 0.35 4.80 3.92
N PRO A 273 -0.47 5.62 3.25
CA PRO A 273 -1.86 5.87 3.62
C PRO A 273 -2.70 4.60 3.77
N ALA A 274 -3.83 4.74 4.42
CA ALA A 274 -4.78 3.65 4.62
C ALA A 274 -5.30 3.09 3.28
N MET A 275 -5.65 1.80 3.28
CA MET A 275 -6.19 1.12 2.12
C MET A 275 -7.64 1.54 1.86
N THR A 276 -7.93 2.09 0.67
CA THR A 276 -9.27 2.57 0.30
C THR A 276 -10.33 1.47 0.29
N GLN A 277 -9.93 0.22 0.08
CA GLN A 277 -10.84 -0.95 0.12
C GLN A 277 -11.50 -1.16 1.49
N MET A 278 -10.94 -0.63 2.59
CA MET A 278 -11.58 -0.69 3.91
C MET A 278 -12.97 -0.05 3.91
N ALA A 279 -13.13 1.09 3.21
CA ALA A 279 -14.41 1.78 3.11
C ALA A 279 -15.44 0.96 2.34
N ILE A 280 -15.02 0.26 1.29
CA ILE A 280 -15.89 -0.61 0.48
C ILE A 280 -16.39 -1.80 1.32
N VAL A 281 -15.47 -2.46 2.03
CA VAL A 281 -15.80 -3.59 2.91
C VAL A 281 -16.72 -3.12 4.04
N CYS A 282 -16.41 -2.01 4.70
CA CYS A 282 -17.23 -1.43 5.75
C CYS A 282 -18.66 -1.16 5.27
N LYS A 283 -18.82 -0.57 4.07
CA LYS A 283 -20.13 -0.33 3.44
C LYS A 283 -20.89 -1.62 3.15
N GLN A 284 -20.20 -2.63 2.64
CA GLN A 284 -20.79 -3.92 2.27
C GLN A 284 -21.44 -4.63 3.48
N TYR A 285 -20.85 -4.48 4.66
CA TYR A 285 -21.35 -5.08 5.90
C TYR A 285 -22.17 -4.12 6.77
N GLY A 286 -22.51 -2.92 6.28
CA GLY A 286 -23.41 -1.98 6.97
C GLY A 286 -22.78 -1.16 8.09
N GLY A 287 -21.45 -1.06 8.14
CA GLY A 287 -20.74 -0.20 9.09
C GLY A 287 -20.69 1.28 8.70
N ASP A 288 -19.99 2.10 9.50
CA ASP A 288 -19.81 3.53 9.23
C ASP A 288 -18.84 3.76 8.06
N SER A 289 -19.36 3.57 6.84
CA SER A 289 -18.58 3.75 5.62
C SER A 289 -18.13 5.19 5.38
N ARG A 290 -18.81 6.20 5.97
CA ARG A 290 -18.40 7.60 5.92
C ARG A 290 -17.11 7.80 6.72
N TYR A 291 -17.06 7.25 7.93
CA TYR A 291 -15.84 7.25 8.74
C TYR A 291 -14.68 6.54 8.03
N ALA A 292 -14.93 5.33 7.49
CA ALA A 292 -13.91 4.57 6.77
C ALA A 292 -13.36 5.31 5.55
N ALA A 293 -14.22 5.96 4.77
CA ALA A 293 -13.84 6.81 3.65
C ALA A 293 -13.04 8.03 4.13
N ALA A 294 -13.53 8.74 5.16
CA ALA A 294 -12.86 9.89 5.76
C ALA A 294 -11.45 9.54 6.21
N LEU A 295 -11.27 8.46 6.96
CA LEU A 295 -9.97 8.02 7.46
C LEU A 295 -9.02 7.68 6.30
N SER A 296 -9.50 6.94 5.28
CA SER A 296 -8.70 6.63 4.10
C SER A 296 -8.25 7.89 3.36
N PHE A 297 -9.15 8.82 3.12
CA PHE A 297 -8.85 10.05 2.39
C PHE A 297 -7.94 11.00 3.17
N ILE A 298 -8.19 11.21 4.46
CA ILE A 298 -7.35 12.08 5.30
C ILE A 298 -5.94 11.51 5.39
N THR A 299 -5.79 10.17 5.45
CA THR A 299 -4.46 9.55 5.39
C THR A 299 -3.78 9.73 4.03
N ILE A 300 -4.51 9.80 2.89
CA ILE A 300 -3.90 10.11 1.59
C ILE A 300 -3.32 11.53 1.60
N ILE A 301 -4.09 12.52 2.08
CA ILE A 301 -3.60 13.90 2.19
C ILE A 301 -2.44 14.00 3.17
N GLY A 302 -2.58 13.39 4.37
CA GLY A 302 -1.50 13.33 5.36
C GLY A 302 -0.24 12.66 4.82
N GLY A 303 -0.40 11.62 3.99
CA GLY A 303 0.70 10.92 3.32
C GLY A 303 1.54 11.83 2.43
N LEU A 304 0.92 12.77 1.71
CA LEU A 304 1.67 13.74 0.89
C LEU A 304 2.64 14.60 1.72
N LEU A 305 2.33 14.83 3.00
CA LEU A 305 3.19 15.59 3.92
C LEU A 305 4.19 14.69 4.65
N VAL A 306 3.78 13.49 5.01
CA VAL A 306 4.55 12.57 5.87
C VAL A 306 5.55 11.75 5.06
N ILE A 307 5.21 11.32 3.85
CA ILE A 307 6.10 10.55 2.97
C ILE A 307 7.44 11.26 2.76
N PRO A 308 7.52 12.57 2.43
CA PRO A 308 8.78 13.30 2.33
C PRO A 308 9.66 13.24 3.58
N VAL A 309 9.04 13.31 4.75
CA VAL A 309 9.77 13.22 6.03
C VAL A 309 10.38 11.83 6.20
N TYR A 310 9.59 10.77 5.97
CA TYR A 310 10.11 9.40 6.06
C TYR A 310 11.18 9.10 5.02
N MET A 311 11.05 9.64 3.80
CA MET A 311 12.10 9.56 2.77
C MET A 311 13.44 10.05 3.30
N THR A 312 13.42 11.23 3.91
CA THR A 312 14.64 11.83 4.47
C THR A 312 15.19 10.98 5.62
N VAL A 313 14.34 10.57 6.56
CA VAL A 313 14.74 9.76 7.72
C VAL A 313 15.32 8.41 7.27
N VAL A 314 14.64 7.68 6.40
CA VAL A 314 15.07 6.35 5.96
C VAL A 314 16.40 6.41 5.20
N ASN A 315 16.62 7.44 4.38
CA ASN A 315 17.89 7.61 3.67
C ASN A 315 19.04 8.10 4.56
N MET A 316 18.76 8.70 5.71
CA MET A 316 19.81 9.14 6.65
C MET A 316 20.30 8.03 7.57
N TYR A 317 19.44 7.06 7.93
CA TYR A 317 19.73 6.07 8.95
C TYR A 317 19.98 4.65 8.44
N PHE A 318 19.60 4.39 7.20
CA PHE A 318 19.76 3.09 6.53
C PHE A 318 20.36 3.23 5.12
#